data_7801172534cf0acb584e1f39aa52c0d6
#
_entry.id   7801172534cf0acb584e1f39aa52c0d6
#
_cell.length_a   1.000
_cell.length_b   1.000
_cell.length_c   1.000
_cell.angle_alpha   90.00
_cell.angle_beta   90.00
_cell.angle_gamma   90.00
#
_symmetry.space_group_name_H-M   'P 1'
#
loop_
_entity.id
_entity.type
_entity.pdbx_description
1 polymer ?
#
loop_
_entity_poly.entity_id
_entity_poly.type
_entity_poly.pdbx_seq_one_letter_code
_entity_poly.pdbx_strand_id
1 'polypeptide(L)'
;MNTPQFDLSAMLSTPQQTAVQQIPCDKLHPYHNHKFELYSGERLEDMIASIKENGVLSPIIVQPDGDGYEILIGHNRWNASKLAGLPNVPAIIKAGLTEDEAEMYVIESNVMQRGFENLKISEQAAAVALRHSCLLYTSDAAD
;
A
#
# COMPACT_ATOMS: atom_id res chain seq x y z
N MET A 1 -8.77 27.40 -29.47
CA MET A 1 -9.52 26.32 -28.86
C MET A 1 -8.62 25.21 -28.39
N ASN A 2 -8.80 24.83 -27.17
CA ASN A 2 -7.91 23.80 -26.59
C ASN A 2 -8.48 22.43 -26.86
N THR A 3 -7.73 21.65 -27.63
CA THR A 3 -8.02 20.22 -27.65
C THR A 3 -7.69 19.65 -26.29
N PRO A 4 -8.49 18.74 -25.77
CA PRO A 4 -8.16 18.10 -24.52
C PRO A 4 -6.93 17.23 -24.73
N GLN A 5 -5.78 17.80 -24.41
CA GLN A 5 -4.54 17.05 -24.48
C GLN A 5 -4.37 16.30 -23.18
N PHE A 6 -3.92 15.09 -23.31
CA PHE A 6 -3.52 14.32 -22.15
C PHE A 6 -2.26 14.96 -21.57
N ASP A 7 -2.39 15.58 -20.43
CA ASP A 7 -1.28 16.23 -19.75
C ASP A 7 -0.90 15.41 -18.53
N LEU A 8 0.19 14.68 -18.67
CA LEU A 8 0.69 13.84 -17.61
C LEU A 8 1.09 14.66 -16.37
N SER A 9 1.63 15.85 -16.58
CA SER A 9 1.99 16.73 -15.47
C SER A 9 0.79 17.12 -14.64
N ALA A 10 -0.33 17.44 -15.31
CA ALA A 10 -1.57 17.78 -14.61
C ALA A 10 -2.11 16.59 -13.83
N MET A 11 -2.01 15.39 -14.37
CA MET A 11 -2.44 14.18 -13.67
C MET A 11 -1.56 13.90 -12.45
N LEU A 12 -0.26 14.04 -12.59
CA LEU A 12 0.69 13.81 -11.50
C LEU A 12 0.56 14.86 -10.40
N SER A 13 0.12 16.05 -10.75
CA SER A 13 -0.03 17.13 -9.78
C SER A 13 -1.43 17.25 -9.19
N THR A 14 -2.34 16.33 -9.55
CA THR A 14 -3.67 16.32 -8.97
C THR A 14 -3.59 16.09 -7.45
N PRO A 15 -4.03 17.04 -6.62
CA PRO A 15 -3.82 16.93 -5.17
C PRO A 15 -4.43 15.68 -4.55
N GLN A 16 -5.57 15.24 -5.08
CA GLN A 16 -6.28 14.09 -4.54
C GLN A 16 -5.56 12.77 -4.74
N GLN A 17 -4.64 12.71 -5.72
CA GLN A 17 -3.95 11.48 -6.07
C GLN A 17 -2.50 11.43 -5.60
N THR A 18 -1.88 12.58 -5.40
CA THR A 18 -0.45 12.65 -5.10
C THR A 18 -0.13 13.38 -3.81
N ALA A 19 -1.09 14.12 -3.26
CA ALA A 19 -0.85 14.86 -2.02
C ALA A 19 -0.67 13.91 -0.84
N VAL A 20 0.40 14.12 -0.08
CA VAL A 20 0.64 13.37 1.14
C VAL A 20 -0.14 14.02 2.27
N GLN A 21 -0.89 13.21 3.01
CA GLN A 21 -1.66 13.67 4.15
C GLN A 21 -1.24 12.92 5.39
N GLN A 22 -1.32 13.57 6.55
CA GLN A 22 -1.08 12.91 7.82
C GLN A 22 -2.39 12.30 8.29
N ILE A 23 -2.41 10.98 8.39
CA ILE A 23 -3.62 10.26 8.80
C ILE A 23 -3.37 9.60 10.16
N PRO A 24 -4.29 9.76 11.12
CA PRO A 24 -4.15 9.11 12.42
C PRO A 24 -4.03 7.59 12.27
N CYS A 25 -3.11 7.01 13.01
CA CYS A 25 -2.88 5.55 12.94
C CYS A 25 -4.13 4.75 13.29
N ASP A 26 -4.98 5.27 14.15
CA ASP A 26 -6.21 4.60 14.58
C ASP A 26 -7.34 4.67 13.54
N LYS A 27 -7.17 5.48 12.50
CA LYS A 27 -8.10 5.54 11.36
C LYS A 27 -7.71 4.57 10.26
N LEU A 28 -6.60 3.87 10.42
CA LEU A 28 -6.06 2.96 9.43
C LEU A 28 -6.27 1.52 9.87
N HIS A 29 -6.56 0.66 8.92
CA HIS A 29 -6.68 -0.77 9.18
C HIS A 29 -6.08 -1.56 8.02
N PRO A 30 -5.66 -2.80 8.27
CA PRO A 30 -5.06 -3.63 7.23
C PRO A 30 -6.05 -3.94 6.11
N TYR A 31 -5.51 -4.23 4.93
CA TYR A 31 -6.33 -4.70 3.83
C TYR A 31 -7.08 -5.97 4.25
N HIS A 32 -8.37 -6.05 3.91
CA HIS A 32 -9.25 -7.13 4.35
C HIS A 32 -8.78 -8.52 3.90
N ASN A 33 -8.04 -8.57 2.81
CA ASN A 33 -7.53 -9.83 2.26
C ASN A 33 -6.00 -9.87 2.32
N HIS A 34 -5.41 -9.32 3.39
CA HIS A 34 -3.97 -9.27 3.56
C HIS A 34 -3.45 -10.64 3.98
N LYS A 35 -2.67 -11.26 3.11
CA LYS A 35 -2.17 -12.62 3.30
C LYS A 35 -0.70 -12.70 3.67
N PHE A 36 -0.08 -11.56 3.91
CA PHE A 36 1.34 -11.48 4.22
C PHE A 36 1.55 -11.14 5.69
N GLU A 37 2.51 -11.80 6.32
CA GLU A 37 2.80 -11.54 7.72
C GLU A 37 3.53 -10.21 7.88
N LEU A 38 3.21 -9.52 8.96
CA LEU A 38 3.96 -8.33 9.36
C LEU A 38 5.35 -8.74 9.83
N TYR A 39 6.31 -7.83 9.68
CA TYR A 39 7.65 -8.05 10.20
C TYR A 39 7.62 -8.27 11.71
N SER A 40 8.54 -9.09 12.20
CA SER A 40 8.69 -9.35 13.62
C SER A 40 10.19 -9.45 13.94
N GLY A 41 10.51 -9.49 15.23
CA GLY A 41 11.87 -9.64 15.68
C GLY A 41 12.76 -8.46 15.29
N GLU A 42 14.00 -8.75 14.93
CA GLU A 42 15.01 -7.74 14.64
C GLU A 42 14.59 -6.80 13.50
N ARG A 43 13.97 -7.35 12.47
CA ARG A 43 13.54 -6.56 11.32
C ARG A 43 12.52 -5.50 11.71
N LEU A 44 11.57 -5.87 12.57
CA LEU A 44 10.60 -4.93 13.09
C LEU A 44 11.27 -3.92 14.03
N GLU A 45 12.15 -4.36 14.89
CA GLU A 45 12.86 -3.49 15.83
C GLU A 45 13.69 -2.44 15.09
N ASP A 46 14.38 -2.84 14.03
CA ASP A 46 15.16 -1.94 13.20
C ASP A 46 14.26 -0.89 12.53
N MET A 47 13.11 -1.31 12.06
CA MET A 47 12.17 -0.38 11.43
C MET A 47 11.60 0.61 12.46
N ILE A 48 11.28 0.15 13.65
CA ILE A 48 10.81 1.01 14.74
C ILE A 48 11.87 2.05 15.10
N ALA A 49 13.12 1.61 15.24
CA ALA A 49 14.22 2.50 15.57
C ALA A 49 14.43 3.57 14.49
N SER A 50 14.39 3.16 13.23
CA SER A 50 14.52 4.09 12.10
C SER A 50 13.39 5.11 12.09
N ILE A 51 12.17 4.69 12.34
CA ILE A 51 11.01 5.58 12.36
C ILE A 51 11.08 6.56 13.53
N LYS A 52 11.55 6.12 14.69
CA LYS A 52 11.75 7.01 15.83
C LYS A 52 12.78 8.09 15.54
N GLU A 53 13.81 7.73 14.80
CA GLU A 53 14.92 8.66 14.50
C GLU A 53 14.60 9.59 13.34
N ASN A 54 14.03 9.05 12.27
CA ASN A 54 13.88 9.78 10.99
C ASN A 54 12.44 10.07 10.61
N GLY A 55 11.47 9.50 11.34
CA GLY A 55 10.07 9.52 10.92
C GLY A 55 9.84 8.57 9.76
N VAL A 56 8.65 8.63 9.19
CA VAL A 56 8.29 7.81 8.03
C VAL A 56 8.65 8.59 6.77
N LEU A 57 9.70 8.15 6.09
CA LEU A 57 10.24 8.86 4.93
C LEU A 57 9.43 8.62 3.67
N SER A 58 8.83 7.43 3.52
CA SER A 58 7.99 7.11 2.37
C SER A 58 6.55 6.99 2.81
N PRO A 59 5.62 7.72 2.18
CA PRO A 59 4.21 7.61 2.57
C PRO A 59 3.65 6.23 2.25
N ILE A 60 2.68 5.81 3.04
CA ILE A 60 1.90 4.61 2.74
C ILE A 60 0.82 4.97 1.74
N ILE A 61 0.22 3.94 1.10
CA ILE A 61 -0.89 4.15 0.17
C ILE A 61 -2.12 3.46 0.75
N VAL A 62 -3.21 4.22 0.79
CA VAL A 62 -4.46 3.78 1.42
C VAL A 62 -5.63 4.08 0.50
N GLN A 63 -6.77 3.45 0.75
CA GLN A 63 -8.03 3.77 0.09
C GLN A 63 -9.10 4.04 1.14
N PRO A 64 -10.09 4.90 0.82
CA PRO A 64 -11.19 5.15 1.75
C PRO A 64 -11.97 3.88 2.04
N ASP A 65 -12.34 3.66 3.30
CA ASP A 65 -13.15 2.53 3.70
C ASP A 65 -13.97 2.92 4.94
N GLY A 66 -15.25 3.18 4.74
CA GLY A 66 -16.11 3.65 5.81
C GLY A 66 -15.62 4.98 6.38
N ASP A 67 -15.48 5.05 7.69
CA ASP A 67 -15.01 6.25 8.38
C ASP A 67 -13.49 6.37 8.42
N GLY A 68 -12.79 5.36 7.92
CA GLY A 68 -11.33 5.33 7.95
C GLY A 68 -10.75 4.99 6.61
N TYR A 69 -9.57 4.38 6.66
CA TYR A 69 -8.83 4.03 5.45
C TYR A 69 -8.25 2.64 5.55
N GLU A 70 -8.30 1.92 4.45
CA GLU A 70 -7.71 0.60 4.33
C GLU A 70 -6.33 0.72 3.70
N ILE A 71 -5.34 0.04 4.28
CA ILE A 71 -3.95 0.13 3.82
C ILE A 71 -3.75 -0.80 2.63
N LEU A 72 -3.16 -0.27 1.57
CA LEU A 72 -2.78 -1.06 0.39
C LEU A 72 -1.28 -1.32 0.37
N ILE A 73 -0.49 -0.29 0.62
CA ILE A 73 0.97 -0.37 0.66
C ILE A 73 1.45 0.24 1.97
N GLY A 74 2.29 -0.49 2.69
CA GLY A 74 2.94 0.02 3.88
C GLY A 74 2.39 -0.52 5.19
N HIS A 75 1.85 -1.72 5.19
CA HIS A 75 1.36 -2.36 6.42
C HIS A 75 2.43 -2.39 7.52
N ASN A 76 3.68 -2.70 7.15
CA ASN A 76 4.77 -2.74 8.11
C ASN A 76 5.15 -1.35 8.61
N ARG A 77 5.13 -0.35 7.75
CA ARG A 77 5.41 1.03 8.16
C ARG A 77 4.35 1.54 9.14
N TRP A 78 3.09 1.26 8.87
CA TRP A 78 2.00 1.61 9.77
C TRP A 78 2.16 0.91 11.11
N ASN A 79 2.39 -0.40 11.09
CA ASN A 79 2.54 -1.16 12.33
C ASN A 79 3.72 -0.65 13.17
N ALA A 80 4.88 -0.45 12.52
CA ALA A 80 6.06 0.06 13.20
C ALA A 80 5.84 1.49 13.72
N SER A 81 5.10 2.32 12.99
CA SER A 81 4.79 3.68 13.43
C SER A 81 3.95 3.68 14.70
N LYS A 82 2.94 2.81 14.78
CA LYS A 82 2.15 2.65 15.99
C LYS A 82 3.02 2.23 17.18
N LEU A 83 3.89 1.26 16.95
CA LEU A 83 4.79 0.76 17.99
C LEU A 83 5.83 1.79 18.38
N ALA A 84 6.21 2.68 17.47
CA ALA A 84 7.11 3.78 17.75
C ALA A 84 6.42 4.93 18.50
N GLY A 85 5.11 4.87 18.65
CA GLY A 85 4.34 5.89 19.37
C GLY A 85 3.95 7.09 18.55
N LEU A 86 4.02 7.00 17.22
CA LEU A 86 3.59 8.11 16.36
C LEU A 86 2.07 8.14 16.25
N PRO A 87 1.46 9.32 16.42
CA PRO A 87 0.00 9.43 16.31
C PRO A 87 -0.49 9.36 14.87
N ASN A 88 0.31 9.81 13.91
CA ASN A 88 -0.08 9.89 12.49
C ASN A 88 0.98 9.28 11.59
N VAL A 89 0.55 8.91 10.38
CA VAL A 89 1.43 8.38 9.33
C VAL A 89 1.20 9.18 8.06
N PRO A 90 2.25 9.54 7.31
CA PRO A 90 2.07 10.15 6.00
C PRO A 90 1.48 9.12 5.03
N ALA A 91 0.44 9.51 4.32
CA ALA A 91 -0.26 8.60 3.41
C ALA A 91 -0.75 9.33 2.17
N ILE A 92 -0.85 8.58 1.09
CA ILE A 92 -1.48 9.02 -0.16
C ILE A 92 -2.79 8.25 -0.28
N ILE A 93 -3.89 8.97 -0.48
CA ILE A 93 -5.21 8.37 -0.60
C ILE A 93 -5.50 8.10 -2.07
N LYS A 94 -5.79 6.85 -2.40
CA LYS A 94 -6.23 6.44 -3.73
C LYS A 94 -7.69 6.08 -3.65
N ALA A 95 -8.54 6.87 -4.27
CA ALA A 95 -9.98 6.61 -4.30
C ALA A 95 -10.38 6.03 -5.65
N GLY A 96 -11.51 5.33 -5.68
CA GLY A 96 -12.08 4.84 -6.93
C GLY A 96 -11.41 3.61 -7.51
N LEU A 97 -10.61 2.90 -6.73
CA LEU A 97 -9.97 1.67 -7.18
C LEU A 97 -10.98 0.53 -7.22
N THR A 98 -10.87 -0.33 -8.25
CA THR A 98 -11.58 -1.60 -8.25
C THR A 98 -10.91 -2.53 -7.24
N GLU A 99 -11.61 -3.61 -6.87
CA GLU A 99 -11.04 -4.59 -5.95
C GLU A 99 -9.77 -5.21 -6.53
N ASP A 100 -9.75 -5.51 -7.82
CA ASP A 100 -8.58 -6.07 -8.48
C ASP A 100 -7.40 -5.11 -8.46
N GLU A 101 -7.65 -3.82 -8.70
CA GLU A 101 -6.61 -2.81 -8.64
C GLU A 101 -6.02 -2.70 -7.24
N ALA A 102 -6.88 -2.69 -6.23
CA ALA A 102 -6.44 -2.64 -4.83
C ALA A 102 -5.60 -3.87 -4.48
N GLU A 103 -6.03 -5.05 -4.88
CA GLU A 103 -5.28 -6.29 -4.64
C GLU A 103 -3.92 -6.28 -5.31
N MET A 104 -3.83 -5.71 -6.52
CA MET A 104 -2.54 -5.58 -7.21
C MET A 104 -1.57 -4.73 -6.42
N TYR A 105 -2.03 -3.62 -5.84
CA TYR A 105 -1.17 -2.79 -4.99
C TYR A 105 -0.61 -3.61 -3.82
N VAL A 106 -1.48 -4.36 -3.16
CA VAL A 106 -1.09 -5.16 -1.99
C VAL A 106 -0.08 -6.24 -2.37
N ILE A 107 -0.34 -6.98 -3.44
CA ILE A 107 0.51 -8.08 -3.88
C ILE A 107 1.87 -7.55 -4.32
N GLU A 108 1.89 -6.58 -5.23
CA GLU A 108 3.13 -6.05 -5.78
C GLU A 108 4.02 -5.44 -4.70
N SER A 109 3.41 -4.72 -3.77
CA SER A 109 4.15 -4.12 -2.66
C SER A 109 4.86 -5.18 -1.81
N ASN A 110 4.14 -6.25 -1.45
CA ASN A 110 4.72 -7.29 -0.61
C ASN A 110 5.78 -8.09 -1.35
N VAL A 111 5.54 -8.41 -2.62
CA VAL A 111 6.51 -9.14 -3.42
C VAL A 111 7.80 -8.31 -3.60
N MET A 112 7.66 -7.03 -3.88
CA MET A 112 8.82 -6.15 -4.08
C MET A 112 9.61 -5.92 -2.81
N GLN A 113 8.92 -5.71 -1.68
CA GLN A 113 9.59 -5.39 -0.41
C GLN A 113 10.32 -6.57 0.18
N ARG A 114 9.75 -7.77 0.08
CA ARG A 114 10.30 -8.96 0.72
C ARG A 114 11.15 -9.80 -0.20
N GLY A 115 10.94 -9.67 -1.52
CA GLY A 115 11.43 -10.62 -2.48
C GLY A 115 10.62 -11.91 -2.39
N PHE A 116 10.23 -12.45 -3.54
CA PHE A 116 9.37 -13.63 -3.59
C PHE A 116 9.99 -14.82 -2.87
N GLU A 117 11.29 -14.98 -2.99
CA GLU A 117 12.03 -16.11 -2.40
C GLU A 117 12.06 -16.08 -0.87
N ASN A 118 11.88 -14.92 -0.29
CA ASN A 118 11.88 -14.75 1.16
C ASN A 118 10.49 -14.93 1.79
N LEU A 119 9.48 -15.15 0.96
CA LEU A 119 8.13 -15.43 1.44
C LEU A 119 8.03 -16.88 1.88
N LYS A 120 7.13 -17.14 2.83
CA LYS A 120 6.77 -18.51 3.17
C LYS A 120 6.09 -19.18 1.97
N ILE A 121 6.14 -20.51 1.91
CA ILE A 121 5.54 -21.26 0.78
C ILE A 121 4.07 -20.91 0.61
N SER A 122 3.33 -20.80 1.72
CA SER A 122 1.91 -20.43 1.67
C SER A 122 1.70 -19.02 1.13
N GLU A 123 2.59 -18.10 1.48
CA GLU A 123 2.55 -16.72 0.98
C GLU A 123 2.91 -16.67 -0.49
N GLN A 124 3.91 -17.46 -0.92
CA GLN A 124 4.28 -17.56 -2.32
C GLN A 124 3.10 -18.06 -3.16
N ALA A 125 2.44 -19.10 -2.69
CA ALA A 125 1.27 -19.65 -3.39
C ALA A 125 0.14 -18.64 -3.47
N ALA A 126 -0.12 -17.91 -2.39
CA ALA A 126 -1.16 -16.89 -2.37
C ALA A 126 -0.82 -15.74 -3.33
N ALA A 127 0.43 -15.29 -3.36
CA ALA A 127 0.86 -14.22 -4.26
C ALA A 127 0.72 -14.64 -5.72
N VAL A 128 1.15 -15.84 -6.07
CA VAL A 128 1.02 -16.36 -7.44
C VAL A 128 -0.45 -16.48 -7.84
N ALA A 129 -1.28 -17.03 -6.97
CA ALA A 129 -2.69 -17.24 -7.27
C ALA A 129 -3.41 -15.92 -7.50
N LEU A 130 -3.21 -14.93 -6.60
CA LEU A 130 -3.86 -13.64 -6.72
C LEU A 130 -3.35 -12.86 -7.94
N ARG A 131 -2.04 -12.88 -8.16
CA ARG A 131 -1.45 -12.19 -9.30
C ARG A 131 -1.93 -12.80 -10.61
N HIS A 132 -2.00 -14.12 -10.69
CA HIS A 132 -2.50 -14.80 -11.86
C HIS A 132 -3.96 -14.44 -12.15
N SER A 133 -4.79 -14.42 -11.13
CA SER A 133 -6.18 -14.03 -11.25
C SER A 133 -6.32 -12.60 -11.79
N CYS A 134 -5.54 -11.67 -11.26
CA CYS A 134 -5.55 -10.27 -11.71
C CYS A 134 -5.09 -10.14 -13.15
N LEU A 135 -4.05 -10.88 -13.55
CA LEU A 135 -3.53 -10.85 -14.91
C LEU A 135 -4.52 -11.43 -15.91
N LEU A 136 -5.21 -12.51 -15.57
CA LEU A 136 -6.24 -13.09 -16.43
C LEU A 136 -7.38 -12.08 -16.65
N TYR A 137 -7.81 -11.43 -15.60
CA TYR A 137 -8.86 -10.42 -15.70
C TYR A 137 -8.42 -9.25 -16.60
N THR A 138 -7.18 -8.79 -16.41
CA THR A 138 -6.63 -7.70 -17.21
C THR A 138 -6.48 -8.09 -18.68
N SER A 139 -6.06 -9.32 -18.95
CA SER A 139 -5.95 -9.81 -20.34
C SER A 139 -7.29 -9.81 -21.03
N ASP A 140 -8.34 -10.27 -20.35
CA ASP A 140 -9.68 -10.26 -20.91
C ASP A 140 -10.14 -8.84 -21.22
N ALA A 141 -9.81 -7.89 -20.36
CA ALA A 141 -10.18 -6.50 -20.55
C ALA A 141 -9.39 -5.84 -21.69
N ALA A 142 -8.20 -6.33 -21.99
CA ALA A 142 -7.34 -5.80 -23.04
C ALA A 142 -7.76 -6.24 -24.43
N ASP A 143 -8.48 -7.32 -24.54
CA ASP A 143 -9.00 -7.81 -25.82
C ASP A 143 -10.23 -7.01 -26.27
#